data_61ceb0c35eb4163ca0ffd4f0b9043150
#
_entry.id   61ceb0c35eb4163ca0ffd4f0b9043150
#
_cell.length_a   1.000
_cell.length_b   1.000
_cell.length_c   1.000
_cell.angle_alpha   90.00
_cell.angle_beta   90.00
_cell.angle_gamma   90.00
#
_symmetry.space_group_name_H-M   'P 1'
#
loop_
_entity.id
_entity.type
_entity.pdbx_description
1 polymer ?
#
loop_
_entity_poly.entity_id
_entity_poly.type
_entity_poly.pdbx_seq_one_letter_code
_entity_poly.pdbx_strand_id
1 'polypeptide(L)'
;THFSYILGPDGVEQFVSTPELHSDEAIESDPLPPGQVWAVSPGTGETGPGLYRLEVTCGPGSGVKVLNQPTPPSFRESVKIGEQNLYTRAKDLVGDRNPREEEFSIQMRAMDSDKSGSGLGLPVLVALCGSLLQRNTRGGTIIVGALNLGGSIELIPNAVRIAELVIDKQAQTLL
;
A
#
# COMPACT_ATOMS: atom_id res chain seq x y z
N THR A 1 -9.65 -22.30 4.98
CA THR A 1 -9.46 -22.91 6.30
C THR A 1 -8.49 -24.05 6.13
N HIS A 2 -7.28 -23.93 6.63
CA HIS A 2 -6.28 -25.01 6.63
C HIS A 2 -6.39 -25.79 7.95
N PHE A 3 -6.46 -27.11 7.84
CA PHE A 3 -6.44 -28.01 8.98
C PHE A 3 -5.11 -28.78 8.96
N SER A 4 -4.46 -28.89 10.10
CA SER A 4 -3.29 -29.74 10.29
C SER A 4 -3.63 -30.91 11.18
N TYR A 5 -3.11 -32.09 10.83
CA TYR A 5 -3.24 -33.28 11.65
C TYR A 5 -2.07 -33.35 12.64
N ILE A 6 -2.36 -33.51 13.90
CA ILE A 6 -1.36 -33.78 14.94
C ILE A 6 -1.69 -35.13 15.56
N LEU A 7 -0.71 -36.02 15.61
CA LEU A 7 -0.81 -37.25 16.42
C LEU A 7 -0.56 -36.87 17.89
N GLY A 8 -1.58 -37.04 18.72
CA GLY A 8 -1.43 -36.92 20.16
C GLY A 8 -0.55 -38.05 20.73
N PRO A 9 -0.06 -37.89 21.96
CA PRO A 9 0.76 -38.89 22.63
C PRO A 9 0.07 -40.24 22.84
N ASP A 10 -1.22 -40.31 22.66
CA ASP A 10 -2.11 -41.51 22.74
C ASP A 10 -2.40 -42.12 21.36
N GLY A 11 -1.77 -41.62 20.29
CA GLY A 11 -1.96 -42.15 18.94
C GLY A 11 -3.31 -41.78 18.32
N VAL A 12 -4.07 -40.86 18.92
CA VAL A 12 -5.35 -40.39 18.39
C VAL A 12 -5.11 -39.17 17.50
N GLU A 13 -5.64 -39.23 16.27
CA GLU A 13 -5.61 -38.08 15.35
C GLU A 13 -6.51 -36.97 15.89
N GLN A 14 -5.93 -35.82 16.21
CA GLN A 14 -6.67 -34.62 16.57
C GLN A 14 -6.63 -33.60 15.44
N PHE A 15 -7.80 -33.13 15.04
CA PHE A 15 -7.92 -32.00 14.16
C PHE A 15 -7.61 -30.72 14.95
N VAL A 16 -6.49 -30.11 14.64
CA VAL A 16 -6.18 -28.77 15.13
C VAL A 16 -6.39 -27.80 13.97
N SER A 17 -7.36 -26.90 14.13
CA SER A 17 -7.38 -25.74 13.24
C SER A 17 -6.12 -24.94 13.53
N THR A 18 -5.17 -24.97 12.60
CA THR A 18 -4.10 -23.97 12.61
C THR A 18 -4.78 -22.61 12.48
N PRO A 19 -4.59 -21.70 13.45
CA PRO A 19 -4.95 -20.32 13.19
C PRO A 19 -4.19 -19.94 11.91
N GLU A 20 -4.92 -19.53 10.88
CA GLU A 20 -4.30 -18.80 9.81
C GLU A 20 -3.54 -17.69 10.51
N LEU A 21 -2.24 -17.57 10.23
CA LEU A 21 -1.46 -16.40 10.56
C LEU A 21 -1.99 -15.25 9.68
N HIS A 22 -3.25 -14.90 9.88
CA HIS A 22 -3.68 -13.56 9.57
C HIS A 22 -2.92 -12.69 10.56
N SER A 23 -2.12 -11.80 10.07
CA SER A 23 -1.72 -10.68 10.90
C SER A 23 -3.01 -9.92 11.21
N ASP A 24 -3.70 -10.37 12.25
CA ASP A 24 -4.93 -9.76 12.77
C ASP A 24 -4.65 -8.38 13.39
N GLU A 25 -3.49 -7.81 13.10
CA GLU A 25 -3.16 -6.48 13.55
C GLU A 25 -4.02 -5.47 12.79
N ALA A 26 -4.91 -4.84 13.54
CA ALA A 26 -5.59 -3.64 13.10
C ALA A 26 -4.56 -2.59 12.69
N ILE A 27 -4.86 -1.81 11.66
CA ILE A 27 -4.00 -0.68 11.30
C ILE A 27 -4.02 0.36 12.42
N GLU A 28 -2.88 1.03 12.60
CA GLU A 28 -2.73 2.06 13.64
C GLU A 28 -3.73 3.19 13.46
N SER A 29 -4.40 3.59 14.54
CA SER A 29 -5.32 4.72 14.58
C SER A 29 -4.60 6.07 14.71
N ASP A 30 -3.34 6.06 15.13
CA ASP A 30 -2.51 7.26 15.25
C ASP A 30 -2.06 7.76 13.87
N PRO A 31 -1.86 9.08 13.70
CA PRO A 31 -1.33 9.62 12.46
C PRO A 31 0.02 9.00 12.10
N LEU A 32 0.16 8.62 10.83
CA LEU A 32 1.44 8.11 10.32
C LEU A 32 2.41 9.26 10.06
N PRO A 33 3.71 9.05 10.24
CA PRO A 33 4.73 10.03 9.88
C PRO A 33 4.63 10.47 8.41
N PRO A 34 5.17 11.65 8.05
CA PRO A 34 5.19 12.12 6.68
C PRO A 34 5.75 11.07 5.70
N GLY A 35 5.08 10.89 4.58
CA GLY A 35 5.51 9.92 3.56
C GLY A 35 5.12 8.46 3.84
N GLN A 36 4.40 8.19 4.93
CA GLN A 36 3.91 6.84 5.23
C GLN A 36 2.40 6.75 5.02
N VAL A 37 1.96 5.70 4.32
CA VAL A 37 0.54 5.45 4.05
C VAL A 37 0.23 3.96 4.10
N TRP A 38 -1.00 3.63 4.50
CA TRP A 38 -1.59 2.33 4.27
C TRP A 38 -2.25 2.31 2.91
N ALA A 39 -2.02 1.26 2.15
CA ALA A 39 -2.49 1.11 0.78
C ALA A 39 -3.06 -0.28 0.55
N VAL A 40 -4.03 -0.37 -0.35
CA VAL A 40 -4.58 -1.65 -0.81
C VAL A 40 -4.37 -1.78 -2.31
N SER A 41 -3.75 -2.90 -2.70
CA SER A 41 -3.80 -3.39 -4.07
C SER A 41 -5.13 -4.09 -4.28
N PRO A 42 -5.89 -3.78 -5.34
CA PRO A 42 -7.17 -4.42 -5.58
C PRO A 42 -7.07 -5.90 -5.94
N GLY A 43 -5.87 -6.37 -6.26
CA GLY A 43 -5.65 -7.75 -6.72
C GLY A 43 -6.15 -7.98 -8.15
N THR A 44 -5.93 -9.17 -8.64
CA THR A 44 -6.49 -9.69 -9.89
C THR A 44 -7.55 -10.76 -9.58
N GLY A 45 -8.34 -11.19 -10.56
CA GLY A 45 -9.53 -12.03 -10.34
C GLY A 45 -9.35 -13.27 -9.44
N GLU A 46 -8.17 -13.86 -9.41
CA GLU A 46 -7.84 -15.02 -8.58
C GLU A 46 -7.12 -14.63 -7.28
N THR A 47 -6.32 -13.57 -7.30
CA THR A 47 -5.67 -13.00 -6.12
C THR A 47 -6.57 -11.95 -5.48
N GLY A 48 -6.88 -12.14 -4.20
CA GLY A 48 -7.63 -11.15 -3.43
C GLY A 48 -6.85 -9.84 -3.24
N PRO A 49 -7.50 -8.81 -2.67
CA PRO A 49 -6.83 -7.56 -2.34
C PRO A 49 -5.72 -7.78 -1.32
N GLY A 50 -4.63 -7.02 -1.45
CA GLY A 50 -3.48 -7.07 -0.55
C GLY A 50 -3.28 -5.75 0.18
N LEU A 51 -2.98 -5.81 1.48
CA LEU A 51 -2.63 -4.66 2.30
C LEU A 51 -1.13 -4.41 2.25
N TYR A 52 -0.77 -3.14 2.05
CA TYR A 52 0.62 -2.68 2.01
C TYR A 52 0.83 -1.46 2.89
N ARG A 53 2.03 -1.31 3.39
CA ARG A 53 2.54 -0.06 3.91
C ARG A 53 3.57 0.51 2.95
N LEU A 54 3.38 1.74 2.54
CA LEU A 54 4.34 2.50 1.75
C LEU A 54 5.07 3.47 2.67
N GLU A 55 6.37 3.55 2.51
CA GLU A 55 7.24 4.46 3.25
C GLU A 55 8.10 5.24 2.25
N VAL A 56 8.01 6.57 2.32
CA VAL A 56 8.75 7.48 1.45
C VAL A 56 9.54 8.47 2.28
N THR A 57 10.77 8.67 1.90
CA THR A 57 11.60 9.77 2.39
C THR A 57 12.03 10.64 1.22
N CYS A 58 12.26 11.92 1.44
CA CYS A 58 12.80 12.81 0.42
C CYS A 58 13.96 13.65 0.96
N GLY A 59 14.83 14.07 0.07
CA GLY A 59 15.96 14.93 0.31
C GLY A 59 16.48 15.55 -0.98
N PRO A 60 17.53 16.38 -0.91
CA PRO A 60 18.08 17.03 -2.11
C PRO A 60 18.52 16.02 -3.15
N GLY A 61 18.15 16.25 -4.40
CA GLY A 61 18.49 15.37 -5.50
C GLY A 61 17.44 15.37 -6.61
N SER A 62 17.26 14.24 -7.27
CA SER A 62 16.24 14.09 -8.30
C SER A 62 15.76 12.65 -8.46
N GLY A 63 14.49 12.50 -8.82
CA GLY A 63 13.87 11.22 -9.16
C GLY A 63 13.41 10.40 -7.97
N VAL A 64 12.86 9.23 -8.26
CA VAL A 64 12.34 8.29 -7.27
C VAL A 64 13.11 6.98 -7.35
N LYS A 65 13.67 6.54 -6.23
CA LYS A 65 14.37 5.27 -6.07
C LYS A 65 13.51 4.28 -5.32
N VAL A 66 13.31 3.10 -5.88
CA VAL A 66 12.62 1.99 -5.21
C VAL A 66 13.66 1.14 -4.48
N LEU A 67 13.49 0.99 -3.16
CA LEU A 67 14.44 0.27 -2.31
C LEU A 67 14.14 -1.23 -2.21
N ASN A 68 12.98 -1.68 -2.67
CA ASN A 68 12.66 -3.13 -2.71
C ASN A 68 13.57 -3.87 -3.69
N GLN A 69 14.18 -4.96 -3.24
CA GLN A 69 15.00 -5.82 -4.08
C GLN A 69 14.63 -7.29 -3.84
N PRO A 70 14.16 -8.02 -4.87
CA PRO A 70 13.81 -7.51 -6.20
C PRO A 70 12.60 -6.58 -6.18
N THR A 71 12.55 -5.63 -7.10
CA THR A 71 11.39 -4.75 -7.25
C THR A 71 10.33 -5.42 -8.13
N PRO A 72 9.12 -5.67 -7.62
CA PRO A 72 8.03 -6.17 -8.45
C PRO A 72 7.73 -5.23 -9.63
N PRO A 73 7.59 -5.74 -10.86
CA PRO A 73 7.34 -4.90 -12.04
C PRO A 73 6.11 -4.00 -11.92
N SER A 74 5.02 -4.54 -11.38
CA SER A 74 3.77 -3.79 -11.18
C SER A 74 3.91 -2.65 -10.19
N PHE A 75 4.72 -2.84 -9.13
CA PHE A 75 5.02 -1.77 -8.19
C PHE A 75 5.89 -0.69 -8.82
N ARG A 76 6.88 -1.09 -9.61
CA ARG A 76 7.72 -0.13 -10.37
C ARG A 76 6.88 0.74 -11.29
N GLU A 77 5.89 0.15 -11.97
CA GLU A 77 4.94 0.88 -12.80
C GLU A 77 4.10 1.87 -11.98
N SER A 78 3.55 1.44 -10.86
CA SER A 78 2.80 2.30 -9.93
C SER A 78 3.62 3.49 -9.45
N VAL A 79 4.90 3.29 -9.12
CA VAL A 79 5.82 4.35 -8.72
C VAL A 79 6.06 5.34 -9.86
N LYS A 80 6.29 4.85 -11.07
CA LYS A 80 6.47 5.69 -12.27
C LYS A 80 5.26 6.56 -12.56
N ILE A 81 4.07 6.00 -12.46
CA ILE A 81 2.82 6.73 -12.68
C ILE A 81 2.62 7.79 -11.60
N GLY A 82 2.87 7.45 -10.33
CA GLY A 82 2.82 8.41 -9.22
C GLY A 82 3.79 9.56 -9.39
N GLU A 83 5.05 9.26 -9.75
CA GLU A 83 6.09 10.25 -10.03
C GLU A 83 5.69 11.20 -11.17
N GLN A 84 5.22 10.68 -12.31
CA GLN A 84 4.81 11.50 -13.44
C GLN A 84 3.61 12.39 -13.10
N ASN A 85 2.64 11.90 -12.36
CA ASN A 85 1.52 12.72 -11.88
C ASN A 85 1.98 13.83 -10.94
N LEU A 86 2.92 13.55 -10.03
CA LEU A 86 3.49 14.57 -9.14
C LEU A 86 4.17 15.67 -9.95
N TYR A 87 5.01 15.33 -10.92
CA TYR A 87 5.72 16.30 -11.74
C TYR A 87 4.78 17.13 -12.60
N THR A 88 3.80 16.50 -13.23
CA THR A 88 2.86 17.17 -14.14
C THR A 88 1.91 18.11 -13.39
N ARG A 89 1.54 17.76 -12.16
CA ARG A 89 0.52 18.47 -11.36
C ARG A 89 1.12 19.11 -10.10
N ALA A 90 2.41 19.35 -10.06
CA ALA A 90 3.12 19.82 -8.88
C ALA A 90 2.46 21.04 -8.26
N LYS A 91 2.09 22.03 -9.07
CA LYS A 91 1.49 23.27 -8.60
C LYS A 91 0.17 23.05 -7.84
N ASP A 92 -0.66 22.14 -8.34
CA ASP A 92 -1.97 21.85 -7.74
C ASP A 92 -1.84 20.95 -6.50
N LEU A 93 -0.85 20.05 -6.48
CA LEU A 93 -0.66 19.07 -5.42
C LEU A 93 0.19 19.57 -4.26
N VAL A 94 1.28 20.28 -4.57
CA VAL A 94 2.31 20.64 -3.58
C VAL A 94 2.65 22.14 -3.58
N GLY A 95 1.91 22.94 -4.34
CA GLY A 95 2.07 24.39 -4.38
C GLY A 95 3.42 24.83 -4.95
N ASP A 96 4.14 25.66 -4.17
CA ASP A 96 5.42 26.23 -4.60
C ASP A 96 6.61 25.28 -4.42
N ARG A 97 6.40 24.09 -3.92
CA ARG A 97 7.47 23.07 -3.79
C ARG A 97 7.80 22.51 -5.15
N ASN A 98 9.08 22.32 -5.43
CA ASN A 98 9.56 21.75 -6.70
C ASN A 98 9.97 20.29 -6.49
N PRO A 99 9.14 19.31 -6.87
CA PRO A 99 9.48 17.90 -6.68
C PRO A 99 10.64 17.41 -7.55
N ARG A 100 11.02 18.16 -8.58
CA ARG A 100 12.13 17.81 -9.46
C ARG A 100 13.51 18.08 -8.85
N GLU A 101 13.57 18.87 -7.78
CA GLU A 101 14.77 19.16 -7.02
C GLU A 101 14.95 18.25 -5.80
N GLU A 102 14.04 17.29 -5.64
CA GLU A 102 14.06 16.33 -4.55
C GLU A 102 14.29 14.91 -5.07
N GLU A 103 15.08 14.14 -4.34
CA GLU A 103 15.22 12.71 -4.52
C GLU A 103 14.32 11.99 -3.50
N PHE A 104 13.46 11.13 -3.99
CA PHE A 104 12.60 10.30 -3.16
C PHE A 104 13.14 8.88 -3.10
N SER A 105 13.08 8.30 -1.91
CA SER A 105 13.29 6.86 -1.71
C SER A 105 11.99 6.24 -1.23
N ILE A 106 11.52 5.22 -1.93
CA ILE A 106 10.26 4.54 -1.60
C ILE A 106 10.49 3.06 -1.34
N GLN A 107 9.85 2.56 -0.30
CA GLN A 107 9.80 1.14 0.05
C GLN A 107 8.35 0.68 0.23
N MET A 108 8.04 -0.50 -0.29
CA MET A 108 6.77 -1.18 -0.11
C MET A 108 6.94 -2.35 0.85
N ARG A 109 6.07 -2.45 1.82
CA ARG A 109 5.94 -3.60 2.73
C ARG A 109 4.60 -4.29 2.49
N ALA A 110 4.63 -5.55 2.06
CA ALA A 110 3.43 -6.39 2.02
C ALA A 110 3.08 -6.88 3.43
N MET A 111 1.82 -6.75 3.81
CA MET A 111 1.30 -7.22 5.12
C MET A 111 0.66 -8.59 5.04
N ASP A 112 0.43 -9.08 3.84
CA ASP A 112 -0.14 -10.39 3.55
C ASP A 112 0.62 -11.11 2.43
N SER A 113 0.01 -12.14 1.84
CA SER A 113 0.65 -12.98 0.83
C SER A 113 0.82 -12.32 -0.55
N ASP A 114 0.01 -11.31 -0.88
CA ASP A 114 0.19 -10.57 -2.14
C ASP A 114 1.39 -9.63 -2.04
N LYS A 115 2.35 -9.79 -2.94
CA LYS A 115 3.57 -9.00 -3.01
C LYS A 115 3.72 -8.28 -4.33
N SER A 116 2.69 -8.25 -5.17
CA SER A 116 2.76 -7.67 -6.50
C SER A 116 2.87 -6.15 -6.50
N GLY A 117 2.19 -5.49 -5.56
CA GLY A 117 2.13 -4.03 -5.49
C GLY A 117 1.47 -3.40 -6.71
N SER A 118 0.51 -4.10 -7.32
CA SER A 118 -0.23 -3.58 -8.48
C SER A 118 -1.29 -2.56 -8.06
N GLY A 119 -1.59 -1.60 -8.94
CA GLY A 119 -2.66 -0.63 -8.71
C GLY A 119 -2.43 0.34 -7.55
N LEU A 120 -1.18 0.60 -7.17
CA LEU A 120 -0.79 1.48 -6.05
C LEU A 120 -0.46 2.91 -6.48
N GLY A 121 -0.86 3.34 -7.68
CA GLY A 121 -0.49 4.66 -8.20
C GLY A 121 -0.94 5.83 -7.34
N LEU A 122 -2.19 5.82 -6.86
CA LEU A 122 -2.71 6.86 -5.97
C LEU A 122 -2.04 6.83 -4.59
N PRO A 123 -1.93 5.69 -3.88
CA PRO A 123 -1.17 5.62 -2.64
C PRO A 123 0.27 6.12 -2.76
N VAL A 124 0.97 5.76 -3.84
CA VAL A 124 2.33 6.25 -4.12
C VAL A 124 2.35 7.78 -4.24
N LEU A 125 1.44 8.36 -5.02
CA LEU A 125 1.33 9.81 -5.18
C LEU A 125 1.11 10.51 -3.85
N VAL A 126 0.19 10.00 -3.02
CA VAL A 126 -0.09 10.56 -1.69
C VAL A 126 1.13 10.47 -0.78
N ALA A 127 1.85 9.35 -0.80
CA ALA A 127 3.07 9.18 0.00
C ALA A 127 4.18 10.14 -0.44
N LEU A 128 4.38 10.33 -1.74
CA LEU A 128 5.34 11.30 -2.28
C LEU A 128 5.00 12.74 -1.86
N CYS A 129 3.72 13.13 -2.00
CA CYS A 129 3.26 14.45 -1.57
C CYS A 129 3.42 14.64 -0.06
N GLY A 130 3.05 13.65 0.74
CA GLY A 130 3.18 13.70 2.20
C GLY A 130 4.62 13.85 2.66
N SER A 131 5.55 13.15 2.02
CA SER A 131 6.98 13.27 2.29
C SER A 131 7.51 14.66 1.91
N LEU A 132 7.16 15.17 0.73
CA LEU A 132 7.61 16.49 0.26
C LEU A 132 7.05 17.63 1.13
N LEU A 133 5.78 17.55 1.50
CA LEU A 133 5.11 18.57 2.31
C LEU A 133 5.37 18.43 3.81
N GLN A 134 6.05 17.36 4.24
CA GLN A 134 6.26 17.02 5.65
C GLN A 134 4.93 17.00 6.44
N ARG A 135 3.90 16.40 5.83
CA ARG A 135 2.58 16.26 6.41
C ARG A 135 2.28 14.82 6.77
N ASN A 136 1.78 14.64 7.99
CA ASN A 136 1.34 13.34 8.48
C ASN A 136 0.10 12.88 7.71
N THR A 137 0.01 11.57 7.46
CA THR A 137 -1.21 10.96 6.97
C THR A 137 -2.14 10.68 8.15
N ARG A 138 -3.42 10.93 7.97
CA ARG A 138 -4.43 10.64 8.99
C ARG A 138 -4.39 9.15 9.34
N GLY A 139 -4.35 8.86 10.64
CA GLY A 139 -4.37 7.49 11.14
C GLY A 139 -5.65 6.75 10.79
N GLY A 140 -5.60 5.43 10.78
CA GLY A 140 -6.73 4.58 10.44
C GLY A 140 -7.23 4.73 9.00
N THR A 141 -6.43 5.33 8.10
CA THR A 141 -6.81 5.58 6.70
C THR A 141 -6.10 4.61 5.77
N ILE A 142 -6.88 3.92 4.95
CA ILE A 142 -6.36 3.10 3.83
C ILE A 142 -6.66 3.83 2.52
N ILE A 143 -5.67 3.85 1.63
CA ILE A 143 -5.79 4.47 0.30
C ILE A 143 -5.82 3.38 -0.76
N VAL A 144 -6.79 3.47 -1.67
CA VAL A 144 -6.91 2.57 -2.82
C VAL A 144 -7.12 3.38 -4.08
N GLY A 145 -6.47 2.99 -5.16
CA GLY A 145 -6.70 3.59 -6.47
C GLY A 145 -5.53 3.42 -7.42
N ALA A 146 -5.83 2.93 -8.60
CA ALA A 146 -4.93 2.95 -9.73
C ALA A 146 -5.07 4.30 -10.44
N LEU A 147 -3.96 4.95 -10.70
CA LEU A 147 -3.89 6.18 -11.49
C LEU A 147 -3.44 5.86 -12.91
N ASN A 148 -3.99 6.59 -13.87
CA ASN A 148 -3.39 6.68 -15.21
C ASN A 148 -2.51 7.92 -15.36
N LEU A 149 -1.79 8.03 -16.47
CA LEU A 149 -0.92 9.19 -16.74
C LEU A 149 -1.70 10.49 -16.83
N GLY A 150 -2.96 10.47 -17.22
CA GLY A 150 -3.85 11.62 -17.26
C GLY A 150 -4.30 12.13 -15.88
N GLY A 151 -4.00 11.37 -14.81
CA GLY A 151 -4.36 11.70 -13.44
C GLY A 151 -5.80 11.34 -13.07
N SER A 152 -6.44 10.50 -13.86
CA SER A 152 -7.73 9.93 -13.50
C SER A 152 -7.55 8.65 -12.70
N ILE A 153 -8.44 8.43 -11.74
CA ILE A 153 -8.51 7.18 -10.98
C ILE A 153 -9.30 6.17 -11.83
N GLU A 154 -8.72 4.99 -12.00
CA GLU A 154 -9.37 3.90 -12.72
C GLU A 154 -10.41 3.21 -11.86
N LEU A 155 -11.34 2.50 -12.52
CA LEU A 155 -12.33 1.69 -11.81
C LEU A 155 -11.62 0.62 -10.96
N ILE A 156 -12.03 0.52 -9.71
CA ILE A 156 -11.45 -0.40 -8.75
C ILE A 156 -12.16 -1.76 -8.86
N PRO A 157 -11.46 -2.81 -9.31
CA PRO A 157 -12.01 -4.16 -9.25
C PRO A 157 -12.09 -4.65 -7.81
N ASN A 158 -12.90 -5.66 -7.55
CA ASN A 158 -13.01 -6.31 -6.23
C ASN A 158 -13.41 -5.39 -5.07
N ALA A 159 -14.19 -4.34 -5.32
CA ALA A 159 -14.56 -3.35 -4.30
C ALA A 159 -15.17 -3.98 -3.03
N VAL A 160 -15.95 -5.05 -3.17
CA VAL A 160 -16.54 -5.76 -2.01
C VAL A 160 -15.47 -6.39 -1.14
N ARG A 161 -14.52 -7.11 -1.76
CA ARG A 161 -13.40 -7.73 -1.03
C ARG A 161 -12.48 -6.70 -0.36
N ILE A 162 -12.30 -5.55 -1.02
CA ILE A 162 -11.55 -4.43 -0.44
C ILE A 162 -12.28 -3.89 0.79
N ALA A 163 -13.60 -3.71 0.72
CA ALA A 163 -14.39 -3.28 1.87
C ALA A 163 -14.33 -4.27 3.03
N GLU A 164 -14.40 -5.57 2.76
CA GLU A 164 -14.24 -6.63 3.76
C GLU A 164 -12.86 -6.54 4.43
N LEU A 165 -11.78 -6.37 3.65
CA LEU A 165 -10.43 -6.21 4.18
C LEU A 165 -10.31 -4.96 5.06
N VAL A 166 -10.88 -3.84 4.62
CA VAL A 166 -10.87 -2.57 5.38
C VAL A 166 -11.56 -2.71 6.73
N ILE A 167 -12.69 -3.42 6.77
CA ILE A 167 -13.42 -3.71 8.01
C ILE A 167 -12.61 -4.64 8.90
N ASP A 168 -12.03 -5.70 8.34
CA ASP A 168 -11.21 -6.68 9.06
C ASP A 168 -9.98 -6.00 9.71
N LYS A 169 -9.37 -5.07 9.02
CA LYS A 169 -8.23 -4.26 9.52
C LYS A 169 -8.65 -3.08 10.42
N GLN A 170 -9.93 -2.96 10.73
CA GLN A 170 -10.49 -1.89 11.58
C GLN A 170 -10.11 -0.48 11.12
N ALA A 171 -9.99 -0.28 9.82
CA ALA A 171 -9.74 1.05 9.27
C ALA A 171 -10.93 1.98 9.50
N GLN A 172 -10.64 3.23 9.79
CA GLN A 172 -11.66 4.25 10.03
C GLN A 172 -12.11 4.93 8.73
N THR A 173 -11.23 4.96 7.74
CA THR A 173 -11.46 5.65 6.47
C THR A 173 -10.85 4.86 5.32
N LEU A 174 -11.60 4.75 4.23
CA LEU A 174 -11.13 4.29 2.93
C LEU A 174 -11.22 5.45 1.94
N LEU A 175 -10.11 5.77 1.27
CA LEU A 175 -10.01 6.78 0.21
C LEU A 175 -9.74 6.11 -1.13
#